data_d565368c4be0203d6d88060c87cc8a35
#
_entry.id   d565368c4be0203d6d88060c87cc8a35
#
_cell.length_a   1.000
_cell.length_b   1.000
_cell.length_c   1.000
_cell.angle_alpha   90.00
_cell.angle_beta   90.00
_cell.angle_gamma   90.00
#
_symmetry.space_group_name_H-M   'P 1'
#
loop_
_entity.id
_entity.type
_entity.pdbx_description
1 polymer ?
#
loop_
_entity_poly.entity_id
_entity_poly.type
_entity_poly.pdbx_seq_one_letter_code
_entity_poly.pdbx_strand_id
1 'polypeptide(L)'
;MINNITIMGRLTADPELVKLEASEYCRFSIATARPKKKDAETAETDFFSCISWNSTANVIAKYFSKGDMIVIGGHLRNNVYKKNGEKRVFTEILVREIHFTGTKKSEEQELPALTEYTEENLPF
;
A
#
# COMPACT_ATOMS: atom_id res chain seq x y z
N MET A 1 0.00 20.84 -12.50
CA MET A 1 1.07 19.94 -12.04
C MET A 1 0.58 18.52 -12.02
N ILE A 2 1.41 17.61 -12.41
CA ILE A 2 1.07 16.20 -12.38
C ILE A 2 1.92 15.52 -11.33
N ASN A 3 1.28 14.82 -10.42
CA ASN A 3 1.96 14.07 -9.38
C ASN A 3 1.10 12.83 -9.14
N ASN A 4 1.46 11.75 -9.80
CA ASN A 4 0.58 10.59 -9.85
C ASN A 4 1.42 9.33 -9.83
N ILE A 5 1.03 8.38 -9.03
CA ILE A 5 1.75 7.12 -8.97
C ILE A 5 0.75 5.99 -8.76
N THR A 6 0.98 4.90 -9.46
CA THR A 6 0.23 3.67 -9.28
C THR A 6 1.24 2.57 -9.09
N ILE A 7 1.09 1.79 -8.05
CA ILE A 7 2.11 0.81 -7.74
C ILE A 7 1.46 -0.42 -7.10
N MET A 8 2.02 -1.57 -7.39
CA MET A 8 1.55 -2.83 -6.84
C MET A 8 2.68 -3.47 -6.07
N GLY A 9 2.39 -3.98 -4.90
CA GLY A 9 3.39 -4.64 -4.09
C GLY A 9 2.74 -5.42 -2.96
N ARG A 10 3.58 -6.01 -2.12
CA ARG A 10 3.10 -6.78 -0.98
C ARG A 10 3.38 -6.01 0.29
N LEU A 11 2.43 -6.07 1.22
CA LEU A 11 2.64 -5.44 2.50
C LEU A 11 3.74 -6.15 3.27
N THR A 12 4.62 -5.37 3.89
CA THR A 12 5.75 -5.92 4.63
C THR A 12 5.40 -6.25 6.07
N ALA A 13 4.27 -5.75 6.55
CA ALA A 13 3.79 -5.99 7.89
C ALA A 13 2.29 -5.77 7.91
N ASP A 14 1.63 -6.21 8.99
CA ASP A 14 0.21 -5.95 9.13
C ASP A 14 0.00 -4.45 9.28
N PRO A 15 -0.91 -3.86 8.50
CA PRO A 15 -1.16 -2.43 8.64
C PRO A 15 -1.96 -2.16 9.90
N GLU A 16 -1.59 -1.10 10.61
CA GLU A 16 -2.24 -0.75 11.86
C GLU A 16 -2.93 0.59 11.72
N LEU A 17 -4.17 0.63 12.18
CA LEU A 17 -4.95 1.85 12.15
C LEU A 17 -4.67 2.66 13.38
N VAL A 18 -4.28 3.92 13.21
CA VAL A 18 -4.03 4.83 14.31
C VAL A 18 -5.16 5.84 14.33
N LYS A 19 -5.83 5.94 15.45
CA LYS A 19 -6.96 6.86 15.57
C LYS A 19 -6.52 8.13 16.27
N LEU A 20 -6.90 9.24 15.67
CA LEU A 20 -6.72 10.55 16.24
C LEU A 20 -8.06 11.10 16.66
N GLU A 21 -8.06 12.35 17.12
CA GLU A 21 -9.30 12.90 17.63
C GLU A 21 -10.38 13.02 16.57
N ALA A 22 -10.06 13.51 15.40
CA ALA A 22 -11.03 13.73 14.35
C ALA A 22 -10.76 12.93 13.10
N SER A 23 -9.76 12.09 13.09
CA SER A 23 -9.39 11.36 11.89
C SER A 23 -8.63 10.10 12.27
N GLU A 24 -8.27 9.33 11.28
CA GLU A 24 -7.47 8.14 11.51
C GLU A 24 -6.58 7.92 10.30
N TYR A 25 -5.47 7.25 10.51
CA TYR A 25 -4.57 6.97 9.41
C TYR A 25 -3.95 5.59 9.58
N CYS A 26 -3.35 5.12 8.50
CA CYS A 26 -2.67 3.85 8.48
C CYS A 26 -1.37 4.04 7.70
N ARG A 27 -0.25 3.73 8.31
CA ARG A 27 1.03 3.73 7.63
C ARG A 27 1.43 2.30 7.36
N PHE A 28 1.95 2.07 6.17
CA PHE A 28 2.40 0.75 5.81
C PHE A 28 3.48 0.86 4.77
N SER A 29 4.18 -0.24 4.56
CA SER A 29 5.25 -0.30 3.58
C SER A 29 4.94 -1.43 2.62
N ILE A 30 5.24 -1.21 1.35
CA ILE A 30 5.05 -2.25 0.34
C ILE A 30 6.38 -2.59 -0.28
N ALA A 31 6.51 -3.85 -0.66
CA ALA A 31 7.71 -4.36 -1.29
C ALA A 31 7.40 -4.67 -2.75
N THR A 32 8.20 -4.12 -3.64
CA THR A 32 8.06 -4.38 -5.07
C THR A 32 9.34 -5.00 -5.57
N ALA A 33 9.22 -6.07 -6.35
CA ALA A 33 10.39 -6.75 -6.88
C ALA A 33 10.76 -6.15 -8.22
N ARG A 34 12.05 -5.89 -8.41
CA ARG A 34 12.54 -5.48 -9.71
C ARG A 34 12.64 -6.70 -10.60
N PRO A 35 12.58 -6.53 -11.93
CA PRO A 35 12.80 -7.66 -12.81
C PRO A 35 14.17 -8.27 -12.52
N LYS A 36 14.21 -9.59 -12.44
CA LYS A 36 15.44 -10.27 -12.13
C LYS A 36 16.40 -10.19 -13.32
N LYS A 37 17.64 -9.84 -13.05
CA LYS A 37 18.62 -9.79 -14.10
C LYS A 37 19.01 -11.21 -14.51
N LYS A 38 19.47 -11.31 -15.74
CA LYS A 38 19.72 -12.61 -16.32
C LYS A 38 20.68 -13.44 -15.49
N ASP A 39 21.72 -12.85 -14.96
CA ASP A 39 22.73 -13.59 -14.23
C ASP A 39 22.59 -13.50 -12.73
N ALA A 40 21.52 -12.89 -12.25
CA ALA A 40 21.33 -12.73 -10.82
C ALA A 40 20.62 -13.92 -10.24
N GLU A 41 20.97 -14.27 -9.02
CA GLU A 41 20.30 -15.36 -8.34
C GLU A 41 18.97 -14.94 -7.78
N THR A 42 18.86 -13.71 -7.34
CA THR A 42 17.62 -13.19 -6.77
C THR A 42 17.32 -11.82 -7.34
N ALA A 43 16.05 -11.46 -7.33
CA ALA A 43 15.64 -10.13 -7.73
C ALA A 43 15.84 -9.17 -6.57
N GLU A 44 16.15 -7.92 -6.90
CA GLU A 44 16.23 -6.88 -5.90
C GLU A 44 14.82 -6.40 -5.57
N THR A 45 14.65 -5.94 -4.37
CA THR A 45 13.34 -5.49 -3.88
C THR A 45 13.44 -4.04 -3.44
N ASP A 46 12.47 -3.26 -3.84
CA ASP A 46 12.34 -1.89 -3.38
C ASP A 46 11.22 -1.82 -2.36
N PHE A 47 11.41 -0.95 -1.37
CA PHE A 47 10.42 -0.75 -0.32
C PHE A 47 9.94 0.69 -0.36
N PHE A 48 8.63 0.87 -0.32
CA PHE A 48 8.06 2.21 -0.38
C PHE A 48 7.13 2.43 0.79
N SER A 49 7.25 3.58 1.42
CA SER A 49 6.41 3.95 2.55
C SER A 49 5.15 4.62 2.06
N CYS A 50 4.04 4.22 2.64
CA CYS A 50 2.73 4.69 2.23
C CYS A 50 1.95 5.16 3.45
N ILE A 51 1.06 6.12 3.25
CA ILE A 51 0.14 6.55 4.28
C ILE A 51 -1.23 6.73 3.66
N SER A 52 -2.25 6.31 4.39
CA SER A 52 -3.63 6.47 3.96
C SER A 52 -4.41 7.07 5.11
N TRP A 53 -5.53 7.72 4.79
CA TRP A 53 -6.32 8.44 5.77
C TRP A 53 -7.77 8.00 5.72
N ASN A 54 -8.41 8.03 6.86
CA ASN A 54 -9.85 7.89 7.05
C ASN A 54 -10.41 6.62 6.41
N SER A 55 -11.37 6.71 5.50
CA SER A 55 -12.03 5.50 4.99
C SER A 55 -11.05 4.58 4.28
N THR A 56 -10.10 5.12 3.55
CA THR A 56 -9.09 4.30 2.88
C THR A 56 -8.23 3.57 3.90
N ALA A 57 -7.84 4.27 4.97
CA ALA A 57 -7.06 3.64 6.01
C ALA A 57 -7.82 2.51 6.68
N ASN A 58 -9.10 2.72 6.89
CA ASN A 58 -9.95 1.70 7.50
C ASN A 58 -10.01 0.44 6.65
N VAL A 59 -10.19 0.61 5.35
CA VAL A 59 -10.28 -0.52 4.44
C VAL A 59 -8.96 -1.29 4.43
N ILE A 60 -7.83 -0.57 4.38
CA ILE A 60 -6.55 -1.24 4.35
C ILE A 60 -6.31 -2.02 5.64
N ALA A 61 -6.59 -1.42 6.78
CA ALA A 61 -6.36 -2.09 8.06
C ALA A 61 -7.29 -3.28 8.23
N LYS A 62 -8.47 -3.21 7.66
CA LYS A 62 -9.46 -4.26 7.85
C LYS A 62 -9.25 -5.45 6.92
N TYR A 63 -8.86 -5.21 5.69
CA TYR A 63 -8.87 -6.26 4.68
C TYR A 63 -7.49 -6.74 4.24
N PHE A 64 -6.43 -6.11 4.66
CA PHE A 64 -5.09 -6.49 4.23
C PHE A 64 -4.24 -6.90 5.39
N SER A 65 -3.34 -7.85 5.15
CA SER A 65 -2.41 -8.37 6.15
C SER A 65 -1.03 -8.44 5.53
N LYS A 66 -0.05 -8.70 6.37
CA LYS A 66 1.32 -8.87 5.92
C LYS A 66 1.37 -9.89 4.80
N GLY A 67 2.04 -9.54 3.73
CA GLY A 67 2.24 -10.43 2.58
C GLY A 67 1.17 -10.33 1.52
N ASP A 68 0.06 -9.65 1.81
CA ASP A 68 -1.00 -9.50 0.81
C ASP A 68 -0.56 -8.55 -0.28
N MET A 69 -1.03 -8.83 -1.48
CA MET A 69 -0.78 -7.97 -2.63
C MET A 69 -1.79 -6.85 -2.65
N ILE A 70 -1.33 -5.64 -2.90
CA ILE A 70 -2.19 -4.47 -2.95
C ILE A 70 -1.78 -3.58 -4.12
N VAL A 71 -2.75 -2.98 -4.77
CA VAL A 71 -2.51 -1.97 -5.79
C VAL A 71 -2.98 -0.64 -5.21
N ILE A 72 -2.10 0.33 -5.19
CA ILE A 72 -2.44 1.64 -4.65
C ILE A 72 -2.24 2.71 -5.72
N GLY A 73 -3.05 3.74 -5.62
CA GLY A 73 -2.91 4.92 -6.43
C GLY A 73 -2.87 6.13 -5.55
N GLY A 74 -2.03 7.09 -5.88
CA GLY A 74 -1.90 8.29 -5.09
C GLY A 74 -0.86 9.22 -5.66
N HIS A 75 -0.20 9.95 -4.78
CA HIS A 75 0.86 10.85 -5.22
C HIS A 75 1.98 10.85 -4.20
N LEU A 76 3.13 11.32 -4.63
CA LEU A 76 4.30 11.41 -3.76
C LEU A 76 4.25 12.70 -2.97
N ARG A 77 4.75 12.63 -1.75
CA ARG A 77 4.78 13.78 -0.88
C ARG A 77 6.02 13.71 0.00
N ASN A 78 6.63 14.84 0.25
CA ASN A 78 7.76 14.92 1.15
C ASN A 78 7.28 15.48 2.47
N ASN A 79 7.70 14.82 3.54
CA ASN A 79 7.52 15.36 4.88
C ASN A 79 8.87 15.80 5.38
N VAL A 80 8.91 17.01 5.93
CA VAL A 80 10.13 17.58 6.45
C VAL A 80 10.06 17.52 7.96
N TYR A 81 11.10 17.00 8.58
CA TYR A 81 11.16 16.93 10.03
C TYR A 81 12.57 17.23 10.50
N LYS A 82 12.72 17.48 11.78
CA LYS A 82 14.03 17.76 12.34
C LYS A 82 14.45 16.62 13.25
N LYS A 83 15.69 16.23 13.12
CA LYS A 83 16.27 15.22 13.98
C LYS A 83 17.64 15.70 14.38
N ASN A 84 17.86 15.81 15.69
CA ASN A 84 19.13 16.29 16.23
C ASN A 84 19.49 17.66 15.64
N GLY A 85 18.48 18.50 15.46
CA GLY A 85 18.71 19.84 14.92
C GLY A 85 18.89 19.91 13.42
N GLU A 86 18.91 18.78 12.76
CA GLU A 86 19.09 18.75 11.31
C GLU A 86 17.76 18.51 10.61
N LYS A 87 17.63 19.17 9.47
CA LYS A 87 16.43 19.04 8.66
C LYS A 87 16.51 17.74 7.85
N ARG A 88 15.51 16.92 7.93
CA ARG A 88 15.44 15.67 7.19
C ARG A 88 14.19 15.64 6.34
N VAL A 89 14.27 14.96 5.21
CA VAL A 89 13.14 14.82 4.30
C VAL A 89 12.80 13.35 4.18
N PHE A 90 11.51 13.05 4.29
CA PHE A 90 11.01 11.70 4.19
C PHE A 90 9.94 11.68 3.10
N THR A 91 10.16 10.89 2.07
CA THR A 91 9.23 10.81 0.94
C THR A 91 8.31 9.62 1.13
N GLU A 92 7.03 9.84 0.96
CA GLU A 92 6.06 8.77 1.10
C GLU A 92 4.98 8.95 0.06
N ILE A 93 4.20 7.88 -0.15
CA ILE A 93 3.08 7.89 -1.06
C ILE A 93 1.84 8.16 -0.26
N LEU A 94 1.10 9.21 -0.61
CA LEU A 94 -0.20 9.45 -0.01
C LEU A 94 -1.21 8.69 -0.84
N VAL A 95 -1.79 7.66 -0.25
CA VAL A 95 -2.67 6.74 -0.94
C VAL A 95 -4.05 7.34 -1.02
N ARG A 96 -4.60 7.44 -2.22
CA ARG A 96 -5.95 7.95 -2.40
C ARG A 96 -6.92 6.86 -2.80
N GLU A 97 -6.42 5.79 -3.41
CA GLU A 97 -7.30 4.70 -3.80
C GLU A 97 -6.54 3.40 -3.72
N ILE A 98 -7.26 2.33 -3.51
CA ILE A 98 -6.68 0.99 -3.47
C ILE A 98 -7.52 0.08 -4.32
N HIS A 99 -6.89 -0.99 -4.78
CA HIS A 99 -7.58 -2.00 -5.57
C HIS A 99 -7.18 -3.37 -5.07
N PHE A 100 -8.14 -4.27 -5.02
CA PHE A 100 -7.87 -5.64 -4.64
C PHE A 100 -7.43 -6.41 -5.86
N THR A 101 -6.48 -7.31 -5.66
CA THR A 101 -5.94 -8.07 -6.78
C THR A 101 -6.66 -9.38 -7.02
N GLY A 102 -7.44 -9.82 -6.04
CA GLY A 102 -8.11 -11.10 -6.17
C GLY A 102 -7.23 -12.29 -5.90
N THR A 103 -5.99 -12.06 -5.43
CA THR A 103 -5.05 -13.15 -5.17
C THR A 103 -4.90 -13.48 -3.70
N LYS A 104 -5.83 -13.04 -2.89
CA LYS A 104 -5.73 -13.32 -1.47
C LYS A 104 -5.91 -14.79 -1.24
N LYS A 105 -5.03 -15.39 -0.40
CA LYS A 105 -5.14 -16.72 -0.18
C LYS A 105 -6.04 -16.94 0.86
N SER A 106 -6.45 -17.57 1.30
CA SER A 106 -7.24 -17.79 2.29
C SER A 106 -8.45 -18.01 2.00
N GLU A 107 -8.85 -18.68 2.31
CA GLU A 107 -9.86 -18.96 2.10
C GLU A 107 -10.71 -18.13 2.27
N GLU A 108 -10.71 -17.57 2.50
CA GLU A 108 -11.49 -16.79 2.57
C GLU A 108 -11.85 -16.25 1.69
N GLN A 109 -11.75 -16.40 1.11
CA GLN A 109 -12.17 -15.84 0.32
C GLN A 109 -13.16 -15.89 -0.11
N GLU A 110 -13.59 -16.00 0.14
CA GLU A 110 -14.57 -15.97 -0.25
C GLU A 110 -15.13 -15.10 -0.34
N LEU A 111 -14.98 -14.44 -0.27
CA LEU A 111 -15.48 -13.50 -0.34
C LEU A 111 -16.12 -13.26 -1.05
N PRO A 112 -16.52 -13.28 -1.23
CA PRO A 112 -17.10 -13.18 -1.98
C PRO A 112 -17.51 -12.36 -2.59
N ALA A 113 -17.85 -11.95 -2.33
CA ALA A 113 -18.34 -11.19 -2.82
C ALA A 113 -17.67 -10.53 -3.54
N LEU A 114 -17.16 -10.46 -3.38
CA LEU A 114 -16.55 -9.86 -4.01
C LEU A 114 -16.40 -10.35 -5.06
N THR A 115 -16.52 -10.92 -5.27
CA THR A 115 -16.39 -11.41 -6.23
C THR A 115 -17.11 -11.13 -7.10
N GLU A 116 -17.54 -10.71 -7.22
CA GLU A 116 -18.16 -10.41 -8.06
C GLU A 116 -17.77 -9.45 -8.58
N TYR A 117 -17.36 -8.87 -8.33
CA TYR A 117 -16.91 -7.94 -8.91
C TYR A 117 -15.82 -8.25 -9.25
N THR A 118 -15.53 -8.81 -9.27
CA THR A 118 -14.88 -9.06 -9.67
C THR A 118 -14.57 -9.17 -10.56
N GLU A 119 -14.22 -9.30 -11.16
CA GLU A 119 -13.83 -9.19 -12.07
C GLU A 119 -14.26 -8.55 -12.90
N GLU A 120 -14.74 -8.15 -13.10
CA GLU A 120 -15.16 -7.45 -13.81
C GLU A 120 -15.34 -6.50 -13.23
N ASN A 121 -15.47 -6.27 -12.38
CA ASN A 121 -15.63 -5.34 -11.76
C ASN A 121 -14.66 -5.24 -10.95
N LEU A 122 -14.05 -5.71 -10.68
CA LEU A 122 -13.18 -5.63 -10.03
C LEU A 122 -12.36 -5.24 -10.64
N PRO A 123 -12.24 -4.73 -10.74
CA PRO A 123 -11.72 -4.15 -11.49
C PRO A 123 -10.55 -4.41 -11.80
N PHE A 124 -10.18 -4.42 -12.32
CA PHE A 124 -9.15 -4.64 -12.69
C PHE A 124 -8.97 -4.76 -13.61
#